data_ff3732f74ba08eb434031a07a35ea9ab
#
_entry.id   ff3732f74ba08eb434031a07a35ea9ab
#
_cell.length_a   1.000
_cell.length_b   1.000
_cell.length_c   1.000
_cell.angle_alpha   90.00
_cell.angle_beta   90.00
_cell.angle_gamma   90.00
#
_symmetry.space_group_name_H-M   'P 1'
#
loop_
_entity.id
_entity.type
_entity.pdbx_description
1 polymer ?
#
loop_
_entity_poly.entity_id
_entity_poly.type
_entity_poly.pdbx_seq_one_letter_code
_entity_poly.pdbx_strand_id
1 'polypeptide(L)'
;MMNNRTLTDAQKNAIDFFKKKARITSKSVYLECVAKYASLGYCEQDLQDVINYVKKYSRFIIHINLDNLIGVLESNKYMNRFEARGANENDSYYAYRRAKELSIFNNIYKDVSPTELCKYGSLSMFCNKTGQASCRMYGNCYIMLKKDVNDRISFLYGNSSTAHLYIQTIEHFNNLLLFLPDNDTHKLVEMAKESKINQNISSNYDQSIYVEAQIHGDIIISDDIELVYTPTFNNHINDRCRTMNISYTHN
;
A
#
# COMPACT_ATOMS: atom_id res chain seq x y z
N MET A 1 -2.75 19.60 -10.90
CA MET A 1 -1.65 19.48 -11.88
C MET A 1 -1.11 18.08 -11.73
N MET A 2 -1.20 17.22 -12.78
CA MET A 2 -0.55 15.91 -12.75
C MET A 2 0.95 16.17 -12.69
N ASN A 3 1.60 15.79 -11.59
CA ASN A 3 3.04 15.79 -11.48
C ASN A 3 3.59 14.85 -12.56
N ASN A 4 4.18 15.41 -13.60
CA ASN A 4 4.84 14.68 -14.69
C ASN A 4 6.13 14.04 -14.13
N ARG A 5 5.97 13.05 -13.24
CA ARG A 5 7.08 12.20 -12.85
C ARG A 5 7.45 11.33 -14.01
N THR A 6 8.69 11.39 -14.39
CA THR A 6 9.22 10.60 -15.48
C THR A 6 9.36 9.15 -15.02
N LEU A 7 8.27 8.38 -15.13
CA LEU A 7 8.34 6.92 -15.01
C LEU A 7 9.15 6.38 -16.17
N THR A 8 10.00 5.39 -15.91
CA THR A 8 10.70 4.67 -16.97
C THR A 8 9.71 3.84 -17.80
N ASP A 9 10.10 3.40 -18.97
CA ASP A 9 9.22 2.59 -19.82
C ASP A 9 8.90 1.25 -19.18
N ALA A 10 9.84 0.65 -18.44
CA ALA A 10 9.59 -0.56 -17.67
C ALA A 10 8.51 -0.33 -16.58
N GLN A 11 8.59 0.79 -15.87
CA GLN A 11 7.60 1.15 -14.84
C GLN A 11 6.21 1.41 -15.45
N LYS A 12 6.12 2.11 -16.59
CA LYS A 12 4.86 2.31 -17.31
C LYS A 12 4.26 0.98 -17.78
N ASN A 13 5.08 0.13 -18.39
CA ASN A 13 4.66 -1.19 -18.86
C ASN A 13 4.18 -2.08 -17.70
N ALA A 14 4.84 -2.03 -16.53
CA ALA A 14 4.42 -2.74 -15.34
C ALA A 14 3.06 -2.23 -14.83
N ILE A 15 2.86 -0.90 -14.81
CA ILE A 15 1.60 -0.27 -14.43
C ILE A 15 0.46 -0.71 -15.35
N ASP A 16 0.65 -0.68 -16.66
CA ASP A 16 -0.36 -1.12 -17.63
C ASP A 16 -0.67 -2.61 -17.50
N PHE A 17 0.36 -3.42 -17.30
CA PHE A 17 0.22 -4.86 -17.08
C PHE A 17 -0.64 -5.15 -15.84
N PHE A 18 -0.31 -4.59 -14.68
CA PHE A 18 -1.05 -4.90 -13.47
C PHE A 18 -2.47 -4.32 -13.47
N LYS A 19 -2.69 -3.14 -14.03
CA LYS A 19 -4.04 -2.56 -14.16
C LYS A 19 -4.95 -3.46 -15.01
N LYS A 20 -4.44 -3.94 -16.14
CA LYS A 20 -5.17 -4.87 -17.00
C LYS A 20 -5.47 -6.19 -16.30
N LYS A 21 -4.47 -6.78 -15.64
CA LYS A 21 -4.62 -8.05 -14.92
C LYS A 21 -5.60 -7.93 -13.76
N ALA A 22 -5.47 -6.90 -12.92
CA ALA A 22 -6.35 -6.65 -11.78
C ALA A 22 -7.82 -6.48 -12.20
N ARG A 23 -8.08 -5.74 -13.30
CA ARG A 23 -9.43 -5.57 -13.83
C ARG A 23 -10.08 -6.88 -14.23
N ILE A 24 -9.33 -7.76 -14.91
CA ILE A 24 -9.84 -9.06 -15.37
C ILE A 24 -10.15 -9.95 -14.16
N THR A 25 -9.18 -10.12 -13.27
CA THR A 25 -9.32 -11.03 -12.11
C THR A 25 -10.36 -10.52 -11.11
N SER A 26 -10.44 -9.22 -10.86
CA SER A 26 -11.45 -8.64 -9.97
C SER A 26 -12.87 -8.86 -10.49
N LYS A 27 -13.08 -8.73 -11.81
CA LYS A 27 -14.39 -8.97 -12.43
C LYS A 27 -14.80 -10.45 -12.35
N SER A 28 -13.87 -11.39 -12.53
CA SER A 28 -14.17 -12.81 -12.53
C SER A 28 -14.66 -13.35 -11.19
N VAL A 29 -14.26 -12.74 -10.07
CA VAL A 29 -14.63 -13.20 -8.72
C VAL A 29 -15.74 -12.37 -8.05
N TYR A 30 -16.35 -11.42 -8.77
CA TYR A 30 -17.36 -10.55 -8.17
C TYR A 30 -18.55 -11.32 -7.58
N LEU A 31 -19.09 -12.30 -8.31
CA LEU A 31 -20.21 -13.11 -7.84
C LEU A 31 -19.83 -13.99 -6.63
N GLU A 32 -18.58 -14.43 -6.56
CA GLU A 32 -18.07 -15.15 -5.39
C GLU A 32 -17.99 -14.24 -4.16
N CYS A 33 -17.61 -12.96 -4.34
CA CYS A 33 -17.67 -11.97 -3.27
C CYS A 33 -19.11 -11.76 -2.79
N VAL A 34 -20.07 -11.62 -3.71
CA VAL A 34 -21.49 -11.49 -3.35
C VAL A 34 -21.96 -12.71 -2.55
N ALA A 35 -21.62 -13.92 -2.99
CA ALA A 35 -21.98 -15.16 -2.29
C ALA A 35 -21.35 -15.23 -0.88
N LYS A 36 -20.07 -14.83 -0.75
CA LYS A 36 -19.39 -14.75 0.56
C LYS A 36 -20.10 -13.77 1.48
N TYR A 37 -20.40 -12.56 1.03
CA TYR A 37 -21.09 -11.57 1.85
C TYR A 37 -22.50 -12.06 2.26
N ALA A 38 -23.23 -12.70 1.36
CA ALA A 38 -24.52 -13.29 1.65
C ALA A 38 -24.41 -14.39 2.73
N SER A 39 -23.39 -15.24 2.69
CA SER A 39 -23.15 -16.28 3.71
C SER A 39 -22.85 -15.70 5.10
N LEU A 40 -22.36 -14.45 5.17
CA LEU A 40 -22.11 -13.70 6.41
C LEU A 40 -23.32 -12.85 6.86
N GLY A 41 -24.46 -12.94 6.14
CA GLY A 41 -25.68 -12.21 6.47
C GLY A 41 -25.75 -10.80 5.89
N TYR A 42 -24.91 -10.46 4.91
CA TYR A 42 -24.87 -9.16 4.23
C TYR A 42 -25.49 -9.22 2.84
N CYS A 43 -26.02 -8.10 2.36
CA CYS A 43 -26.54 -7.98 1.01
C CYS A 43 -25.45 -7.44 0.04
N GLU A 44 -25.76 -7.47 -1.25
CA GLU A 44 -24.87 -6.94 -2.30
C GLU A 44 -24.58 -5.44 -2.10
N GLN A 45 -25.53 -4.68 -1.54
CA GLN A 45 -25.33 -3.26 -1.24
C GLN A 45 -24.26 -3.07 -0.15
N ASP A 46 -24.19 -3.94 0.88
CA ASP A 46 -23.13 -3.89 1.88
C ASP A 46 -21.74 -4.10 1.24
N LEU A 47 -21.62 -5.02 0.26
CA LEU A 47 -20.39 -5.19 -0.52
C LEU A 47 -20.01 -3.92 -1.31
N GLN A 48 -20.98 -3.28 -1.98
CA GLN A 48 -20.73 -2.03 -2.71
C GLN A 48 -20.30 -0.91 -1.76
N ASP A 49 -20.91 -0.83 -0.59
CA ASP A 49 -20.55 0.15 0.44
C ASP A 49 -19.10 -0.07 0.93
N VAL A 50 -18.70 -1.33 1.14
CA VAL A 50 -17.31 -1.69 1.47
C VAL A 50 -16.35 -1.31 0.35
N ILE A 51 -16.69 -1.59 -0.91
CA ILE A 51 -15.87 -1.20 -2.06
C ILE A 51 -15.67 0.33 -2.08
N ASN A 52 -16.74 1.09 -1.90
CA ASN A 52 -16.69 2.55 -1.87
C ASN A 52 -15.88 3.07 -0.67
N TYR A 53 -16.05 2.44 0.50
CA TYR A 53 -15.30 2.77 1.71
C TYR A 53 -13.79 2.56 1.49
N VAL A 54 -13.38 1.38 1.01
CA VAL A 54 -11.96 1.05 0.78
C VAL A 54 -11.34 2.04 -0.21
N LYS A 55 -11.99 2.36 -1.34
CA LYS A 55 -11.52 3.34 -2.30
C LYS A 55 -11.37 4.74 -1.69
N LYS A 56 -12.28 5.13 -0.82
CA LYS A 56 -12.29 6.48 -0.24
C LYS A 56 -11.35 6.64 0.95
N TYR A 57 -11.30 5.66 1.84
CA TYR A 57 -10.65 5.82 3.14
C TYR A 57 -9.36 5.03 3.32
N SER A 58 -9.17 3.91 2.61
CA SER A 58 -7.91 3.16 2.70
C SER A 58 -6.73 3.98 2.23
N ARG A 59 -5.56 3.71 2.81
CA ARG A 59 -4.30 4.39 2.50
C ARG A 59 -3.18 3.38 2.35
N PHE A 60 -2.26 3.69 1.45
CA PHE A 60 -1.00 2.98 1.42
C PHE A 60 -0.03 3.65 2.41
N ILE A 61 0.57 2.82 3.25
CA ILE A 61 1.53 3.24 4.27
C ILE A 61 2.84 2.47 4.14
N ILE A 62 3.93 3.09 4.56
CA ILE A 62 5.23 2.45 4.64
C ILE A 62 5.71 2.55 6.09
N HIS A 63 5.81 1.42 6.77
CA HIS A 63 6.40 1.35 8.09
C HIS A 63 7.91 1.51 8.02
N ILE A 64 8.48 2.25 8.97
CA ILE A 64 9.89 2.63 8.98
C ILE A 64 10.36 2.85 10.42
N ASN A 65 11.60 2.52 10.75
CA ASN A 65 12.18 2.91 12.02
C ASN A 65 12.53 4.41 12.06
N LEU A 66 12.68 4.94 13.27
CA LEU A 66 12.88 6.37 13.48
C LEU A 66 14.11 6.92 12.76
N ASP A 67 15.26 6.23 12.83
CA ASP A 67 16.51 6.70 12.24
C ASP A 67 16.42 6.75 10.71
N ASN A 68 15.83 5.75 10.10
CA ASN A 68 15.58 5.73 8.65
C ASN A 68 14.56 6.81 8.24
N LEU A 69 13.54 7.07 9.06
CA LEU A 69 12.57 8.14 8.81
C LEU A 69 13.24 9.51 8.76
N ILE A 70 14.15 9.79 9.69
CA ILE A 70 14.92 11.05 9.69
C ILE A 70 15.72 11.17 8.38
N GLY A 71 16.46 10.14 7.99
CA GLY A 71 17.24 10.15 6.74
C GLY A 71 16.37 10.32 5.49
N VAL A 72 15.18 9.73 5.46
CA VAL A 72 14.19 9.85 4.37
C VAL A 72 13.65 11.29 4.29
N LEU A 73 13.34 11.93 5.43
CA LEU A 73 12.90 13.32 5.47
C LEU A 73 14.01 14.31 5.08
N GLU A 74 15.26 14.02 5.44
CA GLU A 74 16.42 14.86 5.09
C GLU A 74 16.76 14.77 3.60
N SER A 75 16.74 13.57 3.03
CA SER A 75 17.01 13.33 1.61
C SER A 75 15.84 13.68 0.68
N ASN A 76 14.66 13.93 1.23
CA ASN A 76 13.40 14.13 0.49
C ASN A 76 13.05 12.95 -0.46
N LYS A 77 13.62 11.76 -0.25
CA LYS A 77 13.39 10.60 -1.10
C LYS A 77 13.32 9.31 -0.28
N TYR A 78 12.29 8.49 -0.54
CA TYR A 78 12.25 7.12 -0.04
C TYR A 78 12.90 6.19 -1.07
N MET A 79 13.98 5.54 -0.65
CA MET A 79 14.74 4.60 -1.47
C MET A 79 14.34 3.16 -1.19
N ASN A 80 14.34 2.31 -2.22
CA ASN A 80 14.29 0.87 -1.98
C ASN A 80 15.63 0.39 -1.37
N ARG A 81 15.65 -0.87 -0.89
CA ARG A 81 16.84 -1.42 -0.24
C ARG A 81 18.10 -1.40 -1.13
N PHE A 82 17.92 -1.59 -2.43
CA PHE A 82 19.02 -1.68 -3.38
C PHE A 82 19.60 -0.30 -3.72
N GLU A 83 18.75 0.72 -3.76
CA GLU A 83 19.19 2.12 -3.86
C GLU A 83 19.99 2.54 -2.60
N ALA A 84 19.47 2.20 -1.41
CA ALA A 84 20.04 2.65 -0.13
C ALA A 84 21.36 1.97 0.22
N ARG A 85 21.57 0.71 -0.19
CA ARG A 85 22.74 -0.11 0.21
C ARG A 85 23.66 -0.47 -0.95
N GLY A 86 23.31 -0.06 -2.16
CA GLY A 86 23.92 -0.56 -3.38
C GLY A 86 23.48 -1.99 -3.72
N ALA A 87 23.34 -2.27 -5.00
CA ALA A 87 23.03 -3.61 -5.48
C ALA A 87 24.33 -4.44 -5.48
N ASN A 88 24.40 -5.42 -4.61
CA ASN A 88 25.43 -6.45 -4.70
C ASN A 88 24.79 -7.67 -5.38
N GLU A 89 25.11 -7.92 -6.64
CA GLU A 89 24.55 -9.03 -7.43
C GLU A 89 24.89 -10.41 -6.84
N ASN A 90 25.93 -10.49 -6.01
CA ASN A 90 26.30 -11.70 -5.27
C ASN A 90 25.48 -11.89 -3.98
N ASP A 91 24.61 -10.96 -3.61
CA ASP A 91 23.73 -11.10 -2.46
C ASP A 91 22.54 -12.00 -2.83
N SER A 92 22.46 -13.15 -2.16
CA SER A 92 21.34 -14.11 -2.33
C SER A 92 19.97 -13.48 -2.09
N TYR A 93 19.87 -12.50 -1.20
CA TYR A 93 18.64 -11.76 -0.94
C TYR A 93 18.27 -10.86 -2.13
N TYR A 94 19.25 -10.21 -2.77
CA TYR A 94 19.02 -9.42 -3.99
C TYR A 94 18.47 -10.33 -5.10
N ALA A 95 19.13 -11.45 -5.37
CA ALA A 95 18.69 -12.41 -6.38
C ALA A 95 17.26 -12.92 -6.11
N TYR A 96 16.96 -13.25 -4.85
CA TYR A 96 15.62 -13.66 -4.43
C TYR A 96 14.56 -12.58 -4.68
N ARG A 97 14.80 -11.34 -4.24
CA ARG A 97 13.84 -10.24 -4.42
C ARG A 97 13.62 -9.94 -5.90
N ARG A 98 14.70 -9.92 -6.69
CA ARG A 98 14.60 -9.72 -8.13
C ARG A 98 13.79 -10.82 -8.81
N ALA A 99 14.01 -12.09 -8.47
CA ALA A 99 13.24 -13.20 -9.00
C ALA A 99 11.73 -13.07 -8.68
N LYS A 100 11.38 -12.56 -7.49
CA LYS A 100 9.99 -12.29 -7.11
C LYS A 100 9.35 -11.20 -7.96
N GLU A 101 10.00 -10.07 -8.14
CA GLU A 101 9.49 -8.99 -9.00
C GLU A 101 9.35 -9.44 -10.46
N LEU A 102 10.30 -10.21 -10.98
CA LEU A 102 10.20 -10.81 -12.31
C LEU A 102 8.96 -11.71 -12.43
N SER A 103 8.69 -12.53 -11.42
CA SER A 103 7.52 -13.41 -11.40
C SER A 103 6.20 -12.62 -11.33
N ILE A 104 6.12 -11.59 -10.47
CA ILE A 104 4.92 -10.77 -10.30
C ILE A 104 4.59 -9.98 -11.57
N PHE A 105 5.59 -9.37 -12.20
CA PHE A 105 5.43 -8.46 -13.33
C PHE A 105 5.82 -9.07 -14.68
N ASN A 106 5.74 -10.40 -14.82
CA ASN A 106 5.94 -11.11 -16.09
C ASN A 106 7.25 -10.71 -16.81
N ASN A 107 8.36 -10.69 -16.06
CA ASN A 107 9.70 -10.32 -16.52
C ASN A 107 9.88 -8.88 -17.03
N ILE A 108 8.91 -7.99 -16.83
CA ILE A 108 9.01 -6.58 -17.29
C ILE A 108 10.24 -5.88 -16.69
N TYR A 109 10.60 -6.23 -15.45
CA TYR A 109 11.76 -5.67 -14.75
C TYR A 109 13.08 -6.44 -14.97
N LYS A 110 13.18 -7.25 -16.07
CA LYS A 110 14.34 -8.13 -16.28
C LYS A 110 15.67 -7.37 -16.41
N ASP A 111 15.68 -6.30 -17.20
CA ASP A 111 16.91 -5.60 -17.60
C ASP A 111 16.96 -4.16 -17.05
N VAL A 112 16.30 -3.91 -15.91
CA VAL A 112 16.25 -2.56 -15.30
C VAL A 112 17.32 -2.39 -14.22
N SER A 113 17.66 -1.13 -13.97
CA SER A 113 18.47 -0.72 -12.84
C SER A 113 17.78 -1.05 -11.50
N PRO A 114 18.54 -1.34 -10.43
CA PRO A 114 17.97 -1.51 -9.09
C PRO A 114 17.13 -0.32 -8.59
N THR A 115 17.40 0.88 -9.07
CA THR A 115 16.65 2.10 -8.72
C THR A 115 15.23 2.12 -9.32
N GLU A 116 15.00 1.36 -10.38
CA GLU A 116 13.71 1.25 -11.06
C GLU A 116 12.77 0.21 -10.42
N LEU A 117 13.33 -0.67 -9.58
CA LEU A 117 12.56 -1.70 -8.86
C LEU A 117 11.57 -1.08 -7.89
N CYS A 118 10.50 -1.84 -7.55
CA CYS A 118 9.44 -1.36 -6.68
C CYS A 118 9.93 -0.97 -5.28
N LYS A 119 9.28 0.05 -4.71
CA LYS A 119 9.28 0.32 -3.29
C LYS A 119 8.12 -0.47 -2.66
N TYR A 120 8.27 -0.86 -1.41
CA TYR A 120 7.28 -1.71 -0.74
C TYR A 120 6.62 -1.00 0.42
N GLY A 121 5.32 -1.22 0.54
CA GLY A 121 4.49 -0.72 1.61
C GLY A 121 3.34 -1.70 1.89
N SER A 122 2.28 -1.20 2.49
CA SER A 122 1.08 -1.99 2.78
C SER A 122 -0.19 -1.17 2.62
N LEU A 123 -1.31 -1.84 2.30
CA LEU A 123 -2.62 -1.23 2.27
C LEU A 123 -3.24 -1.28 3.67
N SER A 124 -3.47 -0.13 4.29
CA SER A 124 -4.21 0.04 5.54
C SER A 124 -5.67 0.32 5.23
N MET A 125 -6.56 -0.66 5.52
CA MET A 125 -7.99 -0.55 5.22
C MET A 125 -8.83 -0.01 6.38
N PHE A 126 -8.33 -0.11 7.61
CA PHE A 126 -9.13 0.18 8.81
C PHE A 126 -8.80 1.52 9.47
N CYS A 127 -8.06 2.39 8.79
CA CYS A 127 -7.70 3.72 9.29
C CYS A 127 -7.12 3.69 10.73
N ASN A 128 -6.32 2.67 11.04
CA ASN A 128 -5.69 2.55 12.35
C ASN A 128 -4.64 3.65 12.52
N LYS A 129 -4.78 4.45 13.59
CA LYS A 129 -3.90 5.59 13.87
C LYS A 129 -2.44 5.21 14.09
N THR A 130 -2.18 4.01 14.61
CA THR A 130 -0.82 3.51 14.89
C THR A 130 -0.23 2.68 13.74
N GLY A 131 -0.87 2.69 12.56
CA GLY A 131 -0.49 1.89 11.41
C GLY A 131 -0.95 0.43 11.54
N GLN A 132 -0.18 -0.51 10.99
CA GLN A 132 -0.52 -1.92 10.96
C GLN A 132 0.41 -2.74 11.87
N ALA A 133 -0.16 -3.56 12.77
CA ALA A 133 0.61 -4.41 13.67
C ALA A 133 1.52 -5.39 12.91
N SER A 134 1.03 -5.95 11.79
CA SER A 134 1.79 -6.87 10.92
C SER A 134 3.02 -6.23 10.26
N CYS A 135 3.11 -4.90 10.24
CA CYS A 135 4.22 -4.15 9.66
C CYS A 135 5.21 -3.59 10.70
N ARG A 136 4.94 -3.71 12.01
CA ARG A 136 5.79 -3.13 13.07
C ARG A 136 7.22 -3.70 13.09
N MET A 137 7.45 -4.86 12.50
CA MET A 137 8.79 -5.41 12.30
C MET A 137 9.69 -4.52 11.43
N TYR A 138 9.10 -3.64 10.59
CA TYR A 138 9.84 -2.66 9.79
C TYR A 138 10.05 -1.33 10.51
N GLY A 139 9.35 -1.10 11.62
CA GLY A 139 9.42 0.09 12.45
C GLY A 139 8.08 0.52 13.02
N ASN A 140 8.13 1.32 14.08
CA ASN A 140 6.93 1.84 14.75
C ASN A 140 6.47 3.21 14.21
N CYS A 141 7.26 3.83 13.34
CA CYS A 141 6.84 5.00 12.58
C CYS A 141 6.24 4.56 11.24
N TYR A 142 5.46 5.44 10.60
CA TYR A 142 5.08 5.23 9.21
C TYR A 142 4.92 6.54 8.46
N ILE A 143 5.04 6.46 7.14
CA ILE A 143 4.66 7.49 6.19
C ILE A 143 3.42 7.02 5.42
N MET A 144 2.47 7.93 5.20
CA MET A 144 1.22 7.69 4.48
C MET A 144 1.28 8.37 3.13
N LEU A 145 1.01 7.62 2.07
CA LEU A 145 1.03 8.12 0.70
C LEU A 145 -0.23 8.93 0.39
N LYS A 146 -0.08 9.99 -0.42
CA LYS A 146 -1.19 10.71 -1.02
C LYS A 146 -1.96 9.81 -2.00
N LYS A 147 -3.22 10.11 -2.23
CA LYS A 147 -4.08 9.31 -3.12
C LYS A 147 -3.69 9.33 -4.59
N ASP A 148 -3.09 10.41 -5.05
CA ASP A 148 -2.59 10.52 -6.42
C ASP A 148 -1.47 9.53 -6.77
N VAL A 149 -0.82 8.97 -5.74
CA VAL A 149 0.15 7.87 -5.88
C VAL A 149 -0.52 6.52 -6.23
N ASN A 150 -1.81 6.36 -5.92
CA ASN A 150 -2.55 5.10 -6.09
C ASN A 150 -2.51 4.56 -7.52
N ASP A 151 -2.47 5.44 -8.51
CA ASP A 151 -2.44 5.05 -9.93
C ASP A 151 -1.19 4.23 -10.33
N ARG A 152 -0.15 4.27 -9.51
CA ARG A 152 1.10 3.55 -9.73
C ARG A 152 1.40 2.53 -8.62
N ILE A 153 0.36 2.07 -7.91
CA ILE A 153 0.47 1.05 -6.86
C ILE A 153 -0.32 -0.20 -7.26
N SER A 154 0.37 -1.33 -7.21
CA SER A 154 -0.25 -2.65 -7.16
C SER A 154 -0.15 -3.22 -5.76
N PHE A 155 -0.99 -4.19 -5.42
CA PHE A 155 -0.90 -4.88 -4.14
C PHE A 155 -1.34 -6.34 -4.22
N LEU A 156 -0.94 -7.13 -3.23
CA LEU A 156 -1.19 -8.56 -3.11
C LEU A 156 -1.77 -8.87 -1.72
N TYR A 157 -2.68 -9.83 -1.65
CA TYR A 157 -3.08 -10.45 -0.40
C TYR A 157 -1.91 -11.26 0.17
N GLY A 158 -1.48 -10.99 1.40
CA GLY A 158 -0.26 -11.55 1.96
C GLY A 158 0.99 -10.85 1.43
N ASN A 159 2.11 -11.53 1.44
CA ASN A 159 3.38 -11.03 0.90
C ASN A 159 3.74 -11.72 -0.42
N SER A 160 4.60 -11.10 -1.21
CA SER A 160 5.05 -11.60 -2.52
C SER A 160 5.77 -12.95 -2.49
N SER A 161 6.15 -13.44 -1.30
CA SER A 161 6.81 -14.75 -1.14
C SER A 161 5.83 -15.91 -0.94
N THR A 162 4.62 -15.64 -0.44
CA THR A 162 3.63 -16.65 -0.05
C THR A 162 2.30 -16.52 -0.76
N ALA A 163 2.06 -15.39 -1.43
CA ALA A 163 0.76 -15.05 -1.98
C ALA A 163 0.38 -15.88 -3.21
N HIS A 164 -0.87 -16.29 -3.29
CA HIS A 164 -1.52 -16.53 -4.58
C HIS A 164 -1.56 -15.19 -5.33
N LEU A 165 -0.87 -15.14 -6.48
CA LEU A 165 -0.53 -13.89 -7.16
C LEU A 165 -1.72 -13.26 -7.89
N TYR A 166 -2.77 -12.91 -7.14
CA TYR A 166 -3.80 -12.01 -7.65
C TYR A 166 -3.32 -10.57 -7.44
N ILE A 167 -2.64 -10.04 -8.45
CA ILE A 167 -2.25 -8.64 -8.45
C ILE A 167 -3.50 -7.77 -8.54
N GLN A 168 -3.58 -6.75 -7.70
CA GLN A 168 -4.75 -5.92 -7.50
C GLN A 168 -4.37 -4.44 -7.53
N THR A 169 -5.38 -3.60 -7.70
CA THR A 169 -5.28 -2.13 -7.61
C THR A 169 -6.42 -1.62 -6.75
N ILE A 170 -6.32 -0.38 -6.28
CA ILE A 170 -7.40 0.25 -5.50
C ILE A 170 -8.72 0.36 -6.30
N GLU A 171 -8.66 0.30 -7.63
CA GLU A 171 -9.86 0.28 -8.46
C GLU A 171 -10.44 -1.13 -8.66
N HIS A 172 -9.59 -2.18 -8.54
CA HIS A 172 -9.92 -3.55 -8.84
C HIS A 172 -9.33 -4.51 -7.80
N PHE A 173 -10.08 -4.79 -6.73
CA PHE A 173 -9.59 -5.55 -5.56
C PHE A 173 -10.59 -6.58 -4.99
N ASN A 174 -11.54 -7.07 -5.77
CA ASN A 174 -12.51 -8.04 -5.28
C ASN A 174 -11.87 -9.34 -4.77
N ASN A 175 -10.70 -9.73 -5.32
CA ASN A 175 -9.95 -10.87 -4.79
C ASN A 175 -9.52 -10.64 -3.33
N LEU A 176 -9.13 -9.41 -2.96
CA LEU A 176 -8.84 -9.08 -1.56
C LEU A 176 -10.07 -9.31 -0.69
N LEU A 177 -11.23 -8.79 -1.09
CA LEU A 177 -12.48 -8.91 -0.34
C LEU A 177 -12.94 -10.37 -0.24
N LEU A 178 -12.71 -11.18 -1.29
CA LEU A 178 -13.02 -12.60 -1.28
C LEU A 178 -12.20 -13.37 -0.24
N PHE A 179 -10.90 -13.07 -0.11
CA PHE A 179 -9.98 -13.77 0.79
C PHE A 179 -9.86 -13.16 2.18
N LEU A 180 -10.50 -12.03 2.46
CA LEU A 180 -10.51 -11.45 3.80
C LEU A 180 -11.07 -12.43 4.82
N PRO A 181 -10.48 -12.56 6.02
CA PRO A 181 -11.11 -13.25 7.14
C PRO A 181 -12.46 -12.63 7.50
N ASP A 182 -13.36 -13.46 8.01
CA ASP A 182 -14.73 -13.02 8.33
C ASP A 182 -14.75 -11.86 9.32
N ASN A 183 -13.89 -11.88 10.34
CA ASN A 183 -13.79 -10.78 11.32
C ASN A 183 -13.39 -9.45 10.64
N ASP A 184 -12.43 -9.47 9.71
CA ASP A 184 -12.05 -8.29 8.94
C ASP A 184 -13.19 -7.84 8.01
N THR A 185 -13.93 -8.80 7.42
CA THR A 185 -15.10 -8.51 6.60
C THR A 185 -16.20 -7.84 7.41
N HIS A 186 -16.55 -8.37 8.59
CA HIS A 186 -17.53 -7.76 9.49
C HIS A 186 -17.11 -6.33 9.88
N LYS A 187 -15.83 -6.15 10.23
CA LYS A 187 -15.32 -4.82 10.62
C LYS A 187 -15.36 -3.83 9.46
N LEU A 188 -15.04 -4.25 8.23
CA LEU A 188 -15.14 -3.38 7.06
C LEU A 188 -16.58 -2.95 6.77
N VAL A 189 -17.55 -3.86 6.89
CA VAL A 189 -18.97 -3.53 6.72
C VAL A 189 -19.42 -2.51 7.77
N GLU A 190 -19.03 -2.70 9.03
CA GLU A 190 -19.31 -1.76 10.13
C GLU A 190 -18.75 -0.36 9.77
N MET A 191 -17.46 -0.28 9.41
CA MET A 191 -16.80 0.98 9.07
C MET A 191 -17.38 1.62 7.81
N ALA A 192 -17.79 0.83 6.82
CA ALA A 192 -18.46 1.34 5.63
C ALA A 192 -19.81 1.99 5.98
N LYS A 193 -20.59 1.40 6.89
CA LYS A 193 -21.84 1.97 7.40
C LYS A 193 -21.60 3.26 8.19
N GLU A 194 -20.61 3.25 9.09
CA GLU A 194 -20.22 4.42 9.88
C GLU A 194 -19.79 5.58 8.96
N SER A 195 -19.06 5.30 7.89
CA SER A 195 -18.54 6.31 6.96
C SER A 195 -19.61 7.09 6.21
N LYS A 196 -20.84 6.60 6.16
CA LYS A 196 -21.99 7.32 5.59
C LYS A 196 -22.50 8.44 6.51
N ILE A 197 -22.24 8.30 7.81
CA ILE A 197 -22.71 9.25 8.85
C ILE A 197 -21.57 10.16 9.28
N ASN A 198 -20.37 9.61 9.41
CA ASN A 198 -19.17 10.29 9.91
C ASN A 198 -18.07 10.29 8.84
N GLN A 199 -17.57 11.48 8.49
CA GLN A 199 -16.47 11.59 7.52
C GLN A 199 -15.07 11.40 8.15
N ASN A 200 -14.96 11.55 9.48
CA ASN A 200 -13.71 11.41 10.22
C ASN A 200 -13.59 9.97 10.76
N ILE A 201 -13.27 9.05 9.87
CA ILE A 201 -13.13 7.64 10.22
C ILE A 201 -11.74 7.39 10.81
N SER A 202 -11.71 6.81 11.99
CA SER A 202 -10.49 6.27 12.59
C SER A 202 -10.84 5.05 13.44
N SER A 203 -9.92 4.13 13.57
CA SER A 203 -10.13 2.94 14.40
C SER A 203 -8.84 2.56 15.13
N ASN A 204 -8.98 1.69 16.15
CA ASN A 204 -7.87 0.99 16.76
C ASN A 204 -7.85 -0.49 16.34
N TYR A 205 -8.64 -0.84 15.32
CA TYR A 205 -8.68 -2.21 14.83
C TYR A 205 -7.41 -2.52 14.05
N ASP A 206 -6.71 -3.56 14.47
CA ASP A 206 -5.56 -4.08 13.76
C ASP A 206 -6.04 -5.07 12.68
N GLN A 207 -5.72 -4.76 11.44
CA GLN A 207 -5.95 -5.62 10.30
C GLN A 207 -5.25 -6.96 10.51
N SER A 208 -6.00 -8.07 10.43
CA SER A 208 -5.47 -9.40 10.72
C SER A 208 -4.54 -9.92 9.62
N ILE A 209 -4.66 -9.37 8.42
CA ILE A 209 -3.87 -9.75 7.24
C ILE A 209 -2.87 -8.69 6.86
N TYR A 210 -1.74 -9.13 6.29
CA TYR A 210 -0.82 -8.26 5.57
C TYR A 210 -1.25 -8.13 4.10
N VAL A 211 -1.29 -6.92 3.59
CA VAL A 211 -1.56 -6.62 2.18
C VAL A 211 -0.38 -5.85 1.64
N GLU A 212 0.54 -6.56 0.98
CA GLU A 212 1.77 -5.97 0.45
C GLU A 212 1.49 -5.09 -0.75
N ALA A 213 1.97 -3.85 -0.70
CA ALA A 213 1.90 -2.90 -1.80
C ALA A 213 3.24 -2.78 -2.52
N GLN A 214 3.20 -2.73 -3.86
CA GLN A 214 4.33 -2.45 -4.74
C GLN A 214 4.11 -1.07 -5.36
N ILE A 215 4.99 -0.11 -5.03
CA ILE A 215 4.92 1.27 -5.49
C ILE A 215 5.93 1.45 -6.62
N HIS A 216 5.47 1.80 -7.81
CA HIS A 216 6.29 1.97 -9.00
C HIS A 216 6.78 3.41 -9.13
N GLY A 217 8.05 3.56 -9.53
CA GLY A 217 8.70 4.85 -9.62
C GLY A 217 9.19 5.41 -8.29
N ASP A 218 9.72 6.63 -8.33
CA ASP A 218 10.26 7.30 -7.14
C ASP A 218 9.15 7.75 -6.18
N ILE A 219 9.48 7.78 -4.90
CA ILE A 219 8.67 8.40 -3.86
C ILE A 219 9.44 9.62 -3.35
N ILE A 220 8.94 10.81 -3.70
CA ILE A 220 9.47 12.09 -3.23
C ILE A 220 8.61 12.55 -2.05
N ILE A 221 9.24 12.77 -0.91
CA ILE A 221 8.52 12.96 0.35
C ILE A 221 7.62 14.19 0.31
N SER A 222 8.12 15.33 -0.13
CA SER A 222 7.34 16.58 -0.25
C SER A 222 6.12 16.47 -1.18
N ASP A 223 6.21 15.59 -2.17
CA ASP A 223 5.19 15.47 -3.23
C ASP A 223 4.20 14.35 -2.96
N ASP A 224 4.68 13.19 -2.44
CA ASP A 224 3.93 11.94 -2.37
C ASP A 224 3.36 11.64 -1.00
N ILE A 225 3.87 12.28 0.07
CA ILE A 225 3.48 11.96 1.44
C ILE A 225 2.41 12.92 1.94
N GLU A 226 1.32 12.35 2.48
CA GLU A 226 0.23 13.08 3.11
C GLU A 226 0.49 13.28 4.62
N LEU A 227 1.04 12.23 5.28
CA LEU A 227 1.19 12.22 6.73
C LEU A 227 2.42 11.42 7.16
N VAL A 228 3.07 11.88 8.21
CA VAL A 228 4.08 11.16 8.98
C VAL A 228 3.56 10.88 10.39
N TYR A 229 3.71 9.64 10.84
CA TYR A 229 3.39 9.24 12.21
C TYR A 229 4.63 8.77 12.96
N THR A 230 4.75 9.17 14.23
CA THR A 230 5.70 8.61 15.19
C THR A 230 5.02 8.26 16.52
N PRO A 231 5.45 7.22 17.25
CA PRO A 231 4.83 6.85 18.54
C PRO A 231 4.93 7.96 19.60
N THR A 232 5.97 8.76 19.54
CA THR A 232 6.22 9.87 20.46
C THR A 232 6.55 11.13 19.66
N PHE A 233 6.23 12.30 20.23
CA PHE A 233 6.55 13.58 19.61
C PHE A 233 8.05 13.74 19.36
N ASN A 234 8.42 14.24 18.18
CA ASN A 234 9.80 14.52 17.79
C ASN A 234 9.88 15.90 17.10
N ASN A 235 10.56 16.84 17.73
CA ASN A 235 10.68 18.20 17.24
C ASN A 235 11.31 18.28 15.84
N HIS A 236 12.40 17.54 15.59
CA HIS A 236 13.11 17.55 14.31
C HIS A 236 12.21 17.09 13.17
N ILE A 237 11.48 15.98 13.37
CA ILE A 237 10.52 15.46 12.40
C ILE A 237 9.37 16.44 12.16
N ASN A 238 8.82 17.03 13.23
CA ASN A 238 7.75 18.01 13.12
C ASN A 238 8.16 19.23 12.27
N ASP A 239 9.37 19.76 12.52
CA ASP A 239 9.91 20.90 11.78
C ASP A 239 10.16 20.56 10.30
N ARG A 240 10.67 19.37 10.00
CA ARG A 240 10.85 18.88 8.63
C ARG A 240 9.52 18.71 7.91
N CYS A 241 8.52 18.09 8.56
CA CYS A 241 7.18 17.94 8.02
C CYS A 241 6.52 19.30 7.72
N ARG A 242 6.65 20.27 8.66
CA ARG A 242 6.15 21.63 8.45
C ARG A 242 6.79 22.29 7.22
N THR A 243 8.11 22.17 7.07
CA THR A 243 8.84 22.74 5.92
C THR A 243 8.37 22.14 4.58
N MET A 244 7.97 20.87 4.57
CA MET A 244 7.49 20.16 3.39
C MET A 244 5.97 20.23 3.22
N ASN A 245 5.22 20.91 4.11
CA ASN A 245 3.76 20.96 4.14
C ASN A 245 3.13 19.55 4.24
N ILE A 246 3.69 18.70 5.09
CA ILE A 246 3.23 17.34 5.39
C ILE A 246 2.58 17.33 6.77
N SER A 247 1.46 16.64 6.93
CA SER A 247 0.83 16.45 8.24
C SER A 247 1.73 15.58 9.13
N TYR A 248 1.84 15.94 10.41
CA TYR A 248 2.57 15.17 11.41
C TYR A 248 1.64 14.81 12.57
N THR A 249 1.68 13.56 13.01
CA THR A 249 0.90 13.07 14.14
C THR A 249 1.71 12.11 15.03
N HIS A 250 1.30 12.01 16.27
CA HIS A 250 1.88 11.11 17.28
C HIS A 250 0.77 10.63 18.23
N ASN A 251 1.10 9.69 19.14
CA ASN A 251 0.17 9.31 20.22
C ASN A 251 -0.05 10.42 21.22
#